data_2018f250773761bd09308d60f5f4a365
#
_entry.id   2018f250773761bd09308d60f5f4a365
#
_cell.length_a   1.000
_cell.length_b   1.000
_cell.length_c   1.000
_cell.angle_alpha   90.00
_cell.angle_beta   90.00
_cell.angle_gamma   90.00
#
_symmetry.space_group_name_H-M   'P 1'
#
loop_
_entity.id
_entity.type
_entity.pdbx_description
1 polymer ?
#
loop_
_entity_poly.entity_id
_entity_poly.type
_entity_poly.pdbx_seq_one_letter_code
_entity_poly.pdbx_strand_id
1 'polypeptide(L)'
;FMGMKLYNMIACIASAIMVVAILIMGIVLHIGKNSLPDQLMAKRWSEKEDVAQISCFYATDANMTEQSIAEMQYNLEKKLQEQAIEPNSETARLYIDAYSAEAVISIQSEKKSIQANAIGIGGDFFMFHPVKLISGMYFSGNDLMQDAVLLDEEAAWQLFGSNEIAGKTVTIG
;
A
#
# COMPACT_ATOMS: atom_id res chain seq x y z
N PHE A 1 33.52 51.42 -1.48
CA PHE A 1 33.45 50.80 -0.11
C PHE A 1 32.01 50.47 0.33
N MET A 2 31.03 51.26 -0.02
CA MET A 2 29.63 51.04 0.41
C MET A 2 28.92 49.93 -0.39
N GLY A 3 29.22 49.80 -1.71
CA GLY A 3 28.65 48.75 -2.57
C GLY A 3 29.08 47.35 -2.19
N MET A 4 30.33 47.15 -1.74
CA MET A 4 30.86 45.84 -1.34
C MET A 4 30.25 45.32 -0.05
N LYS A 5 29.92 46.21 0.90
CA LYS A 5 29.21 45.85 2.15
C LYS A 5 27.74 45.45 1.86
N LEU A 6 27.08 46.16 0.94
CA LEU A 6 25.72 45.84 0.53
C LEU A 6 25.65 44.48 -0.20
N TYR A 7 26.57 44.21 -1.10
CA TYR A 7 26.69 42.91 -1.79
C TYR A 7 26.88 41.74 -0.83
N ASN A 8 27.80 41.88 0.13
CA ASN A 8 28.04 40.83 1.13
C ASN A 8 26.81 40.61 2.04
N MET A 9 26.09 41.64 2.37
CA MET A 9 24.83 41.55 3.15
C MET A 9 23.75 40.81 2.36
N ILE A 10 23.57 41.12 1.07
CA ILE A 10 22.61 40.43 0.21
C ILE A 10 23.01 38.95 0.04
N ALA A 11 24.30 38.66 -0.16
CA ALA A 11 24.80 37.29 -0.26
C ALA A 11 24.57 36.49 1.03
N CYS A 12 24.76 37.08 2.21
CA CYS A 12 24.47 36.46 3.49
C CYS A 12 22.95 36.17 3.66
N ILE A 13 22.10 37.11 3.28
CA ILE A 13 20.65 36.90 3.36
C ILE A 13 20.21 35.78 2.39
N ALA A 14 20.72 35.78 1.16
CA ALA A 14 20.40 34.76 0.17
C ALA A 14 20.87 33.36 0.62
N SER A 15 22.07 33.25 1.19
CA SER A 15 22.57 31.98 1.75
C SER A 15 21.74 31.51 2.94
N ALA A 16 21.32 32.40 3.84
CA ALA A 16 20.44 32.05 4.94
C ALA A 16 19.08 31.54 4.47
N ILE A 17 18.47 32.17 3.47
CA ILE A 17 17.22 31.71 2.87
C ILE A 17 17.39 30.34 2.24
N MET A 18 18.51 30.09 1.53
CA MET A 18 18.77 28.79 0.91
C MET A 18 18.92 27.68 1.97
N VAL A 19 19.62 27.94 3.07
CA VAL A 19 19.74 26.98 4.17
C VAL A 19 18.38 26.65 4.78
N VAL A 20 17.55 27.65 5.02
CA VAL A 20 16.19 27.44 5.55
C VAL A 20 15.35 26.63 4.57
N ALA A 21 15.41 26.92 3.27
CA ALA A 21 14.70 26.16 2.24
C ALA A 21 15.13 24.68 2.21
N ILE A 22 16.42 24.40 2.33
CA ILE A 22 16.96 23.02 2.39
C ILE A 22 16.44 22.28 3.64
N LEU A 23 16.41 22.97 4.80
CA LEU A 23 15.89 22.38 6.03
C LEU A 23 14.40 22.07 5.92
N ILE A 24 13.60 22.99 5.38
CA ILE A 24 12.17 22.77 5.15
C ILE A 24 11.95 21.61 4.20
N MET A 25 12.71 21.54 3.10
CA MET A 25 12.64 20.44 2.14
C MET A 25 12.97 19.10 2.80
N GLY A 26 14.02 19.05 3.64
CA GLY A 26 14.40 17.86 4.42
C GLY A 26 13.28 17.39 5.36
N ILE A 27 12.62 18.32 6.04
CA ILE A 27 11.50 18.02 6.93
C ILE A 27 10.31 17.47 6.12
N VAL A 28 9.95 18.12 5.01
CA VAL A 28 8.85 17.69 4.13
C VAL A 28 9.10 16.29 3.58
N LEU A 29 10.31 16.01 3.09
CA LEU A 29 10.69 14.69 2.60
C LEU A 29 10.65 13.63 3.72
N HIS A 30 11.11 13.96 4.93
CA HIS A 30 11.07 13.05 6.07
C HIS A 30 9.62 12.72 6.48
N ILE A 31 8.76 13.73 6.57
CA ILE A 31 7.34 13.53 6.87
C ILE A 31 6.66 12.73 5.73
N GLY A 32 6.92 13.08 4.47
CA GLY A 32 6.36 12.39 3.31
C GLY A 32 6.72 10.90 3.30
N LYS A 33 8.00 10.57 3.52
CA LYS A 33 8.45 9.18 3.60
C LYS A 33 7.77 8.40 4.73
N ASN A 34 7.56 9.01 5.88
CA ASN A 34 6.95 8.36 7.03
C ASN A 34 5.41 8.37 7.01
N SER A 35 4.78 9.00 6.02
CA SER A 35 3.32 9.05 5.89
C SER A 35 2.75 8.02 4.91
N LEU A 36 3.58 7.31 4.16
CA LEU A 36 3.15 6.29 3.22
C LEU A 36 2.91 4.97 3.96
N PRO A 37 1.65 4.50 4.08
CA PRO A 37 1.31 3.30 4.86
C PRO A 37 2.02 2.05 4.38
N ASP A 38 2.19 1.90 3.07
CA ASP A 38 2.86 0.80 2.39
C ASP A 38 4.36 0.71 2.72
N GLN A 39 5.01 1.83 3.06
CA GLN A 39 6.42 1.87 3.45
C GLN A 39 6.66 1.68 4.96
N LEU A 40 5.60 1.65 5.74
CA LEU A 40 5.67 1.52 7.19
C LEU A 40 5.48 0.10 7.69
N MET A 41 5.27 -0.88 6.79
CA MET A 41 4.95 -2.24 7.21
C MET A 41 6.08 -2.88 7.99
N ALA A 42 7.33 -2.73 7.56
CA ALA A 42 8.47 -3.25 8.29
C ALA A 42 8.52 -2.76 9.75
N LYS A 43 8.27 -1.46 9.98
CA LYS A 43 8.21 -0.86 11.32
C LYS A 43 7.02 -1.34 12.14
N ARG A 44 5.90 -1.66 11.50
CA ARG A 44 4.71 -2.22 12.18
C ARG A 44 4.89 -3.70 12.51
N TRP A 45 5.67 -4.41 11.67
CA TRP A 45 5.97 -5.81 11.88
C TRP A 45 6.95 -6.04 13.03
N SER A 46 8.02 -5.24 13.11
CA SER A 46 9.02 -5.33 14.17
C SER A 46 9.50 -3.95 14.60
N GLU A 47 9.40 -3.69 15.91
CA GLU A 47 9.95 -2.48 16.52
C GLU A 47 11.48 -2.44 16.53
N LYS A 48 12.12 -3.60 16.35
CA LYS A 48 13.60 -3.73 16.41
C LYS A 48 14.29 -3.34 15.10
N GLU A 49 13.53 -2.98 14.07
CA GLU A 49 14.06 -2.66 12.72
C GLU A 49 14.94 -3.78 12.12
N ASP A 50 14.71 -5.04 12.53
CA ASP A 50 15.42 -6.22 12.05
C ASP A 50 14.76 -6.88 10.83
N VAL A 51 13.76 -6.22 10.25
CA VAL A 51 12.98 -6.69 9.10
C VAL A 51 13.21 -5.78 7.90
N ALA A 52 13.41 -6.38 6.74
CA ALA A 52 13.48 -5.67 5.47
C ALA A 52 12.12 -5.66 4.78
N GLN A 53 11.78 -4.55 4.14
CA GLN A 53 10.64 -4.44 3.24
C GLN A 53 11.16 -4.18 1.82
N ILE A 54 10.60 -4.92 0.85
CA ILE A 54 10.89 -4.75 -0.57
C ILE A 54 9.57 -4.46 -1.27
N SER A 55 9.53 -3.36 -2.02
CA SER A 55 8.39 -3.00 -2.85
C SER A 55 8.83 -3.05 -4.32
N CYS A 56 8.10 -3.81 -5.13
CA CYS A 56 8.35 -3.97 -6.55
C CYS A 56 7.18 -3.38 -7.34
N PHE A 57 7.50 -2.53 -8.30
CA PHE A 57 6.51 -1.93 -9.20
C PHE A 57 6.77 -2.45 -10.61
N TYR A 58 5.76 -3.07 -11.18
CA TYR A 58 5.83 -3.65 -12.52
C TYR A 58 5.09 -2.76 -13.51
N ALA A 59 5.64 -2.62 -14.70
CA ALA A 59 4.93 -2.00 -15.81
C ALA A 59 3.79 -2.90 -16.28
N THR A 60 2.78 -2.32 -16.92
CA THR A 60 1.59 -3.05 -17.40
C THR A 60 1.90 -4.14 -18.42
N ASP A 61 3.03 -4.05 -19.11
CA ASP A 61 3.52 -5.03 -20.08
C ASP A 61 4.39 -6.15 -19.46
N ALA A 62 4.65 -6.10 -18.17
CA ALA A 62 5.47 -7.10 -17.47
C ALA A 62 4.81 -8.49 -17.36
N ASN A 63 3.54 -8.63 -17.74
CA ASN A 63 2.78 -9.88 -17.72
C ASN A 63 2.90 -10.67 -16.41
N MET A 64 2.89 -9.96 -15.28
CA MET A 64 2.85 -10.60 -13.97
C MET A 64 1.51 -11.32 -13.78
N THR A 65 1.58 -12.60 -13.45
CA THR A 65 0.41 -13.45 -13.23
C THR A 65 0.41 -13.98 -11.80
N GLU A 66 -0.73 -14.44 -11.31
CA GLU A 66 -0.80 -15.14 -10.01
C GLU A 66 0.14 -16.36 -9.95
N GLN A 67 0.34 -17.05 -11.07
CA GLN A 67 1.30 -18.13 -11.15
C GLN A 67 2.74 -17.64 -10.92
N SER A 68 3.12 -16.49 -11.50
CA SER A 68 4.44 -15.89 -11.27
C SER A 68 4.65 -15.53 -9.80
N ILE A 69 3.60 -15.07 -9.13
CA ILE A 69 3.63 -14.75 -7.70
C ILE A 69 3.79 -16.05 -6.89
N ALA A 70 2.99 -17.09 -7.19
CA ALA A 70 3.08 -18.38 -6.52
C ALA A 70 4.47 -19.03 -6.69
N GLU A 71 5.07 -18.95 -7.88
CA GLU A 71 6.44 -19.42 -8.12
C GLU A 71 7.47 -18.64 -7.29
N MET A 72 7.31 -17.33 -7.17
CA MET A 72 8.17 -16.50 -6.33
C MET A 72 8.06 -16.88 -4.85
N GLN A 73 6.84 -17.06 -4.33
CA GLN A 73 6.59 -17.51 -2.97
C GLN A 73 7.21 -18.87 -2.70
N TYR A 74 6.99 -19.83 -3.58
CA TYR A 74 7.58 -21.17 -3.49
C TYR A 74 9.12 -21.13 -3.47
N ASN A 75 9.73 -20.34 -4.34
CA ASN A 75 11.19 -20.19 -4.39
C ASN A 75 11.75 -19.53 -3.14
N LEU A 76 11.01 -18.57 -2.55
CA LEU A 76 11.38 -17.94 -1.29
C LEU A 76 11.34 -18.94 -0.13
N GLU A 77 10.25 -19.68 0.00
CA GLU A 77 10.08 -20.72 1.03
C GLU A 77 11.18 -21.78 0.93
N LYS A 78 11.45 -22.25 -0.28
CA LYS A 78 12.53 -23.21 -0.53
C LYS A 78 13.90 -22.70 -0.08
N LYS A 79 14.22 -21.44 -0.38
CA LYS A 79 15.47 -20.81 0.06
C LYS A 79 15.56 -20.67 1.57
N LEU A 80 14.46 -20.31 2.24
CA LEU A 80 14.41 -20.22 3.70
C LEU A 80 14.67 -21.59 4.34
N GLN A 81 14.09 -22.67 3.79
CA GLN A 81 14.33 -24.04 4.22
C GLN A 81 15.77 -24.49 3.97
N GLU A 82 16.35 -24.20 2.80
CA GLU A 82 17.75 -24.52 2.48
C GLU A 82 18.73 -23.83 3.43
N GLN A 83 18.38 -22.68 3.96
CA GLN A 83 19.19 -21.91 4.93
C GLN A 83 18.88 -22.29 6.39
N ALA A 84 17.99 -23.25 6.63
CA ALA A 84 17.51 -23.64 7.94
C ALA A 84 16.98 -22.45 8.77
N ILE A 85 16.32 -21.50 8.09
CA ILE A 85 15.64 -20.38 8.74
C ILE A 85 14.23 -20.85 9.07
N GLU A 86 13.97 -21.01 10.36
CA GLU A 86 12.67 -21.45 10.87
C GLU A 86 12.01 -20.34 11.70
N PRO A 87 10.67 -20.28 11.70
CA PRO A 87 9.96 -19.34 12.56
C PRO A 87 10.17 -19.69 14.04
N ASN A 88 10.18 -18.66 14.88
CA ASN A 88 10.41 -18.80 16.33
C ASN A 88 9.28 -19.53 17.07
N SER A 89 8.14 -19.78 16.41
CA SER A 89 7.00 -20.54 16.93
C SER A 89 6.16 -21.08 15.76
N GLU A 90 5.30 -22.06 16.03
CA GLU A 90 4.40 -22.68 15.03
C GLU A 90 3.43 -21.67 14.39
N THR A 91 3.15 -20.57 15.07
CA THR A 91 2.24 -19.51 14.58
C THR A 91 2.97 -18.30 14.00
N ALA A 92 4.31 -18.25 14.12
CA ALA A 92 5.10 -17.16 13.59
C ALA A 92 5.31 -17.34 12.08
N ARG A 93 5.29 -16.23 11.35
CA ARG A 93 5.56 -16.19 9.91
C ARG A 93 6.93 -15.55 9.67
N LEU A 94 7.70 -16.10 8.77
CA LEU A 94 9.02 -15.55 8.39
C LEU A 94 8.90 -14.35 7.46
N TYR A 95 7.84 -14.31 6.68
CA TYR A 95 7.54 -13.18 5.81
C TYR A 95 6.03 -13.01 5.63
N ILE A 96 5.65 -11.87 5.17
CA ILE A 96 4.34 -11.55 4.65
C ILE A 96 4.51 -10.88 3.30
N ASP A 97 3.57 -11.10 2.42
CA ASP A 97 3.56 -10.50 1.11
C ASP A 97 2.17 -10.00 0.74
N ALA A 98 2.14 -9.03 -0.15
CA ALA A 98 0.92 -8.50 -0.71
C ALA A 98 1.16 -8.08 -2.16
N TYR A 99 0.13 -8.20 -2.96
CA TYR A 99 0.15 -7.74 -4.34
C TYR A 99 -1.17 -7.09 -4.71
N SER A 100 -1.11 -6.20 -5.68
CA SER A 100 -2.28 -5.52 -6.19
C SER A 100 -2.13 -5.14 -7.66
N ALA A 101 -3.27 -5.03 -8.34
CA ALA A 101 -3.36 -4.54 -9.70
C ALA A 101 -4.59 -3.64 -9.84
N GLU A 102 -4.42 -2.54 -10.56
CA GLU A 102 -5.51 -1.61 -10.84
C GLU A 102 -6.30 -2.05 -12.08
N ALA A 103 -7.61 -1.86 -12.05
CA ALA A 103 -8.50 -2.12 -13.16
C ALA A 103 -9.69 -1.15 -13.14
N VAL A 104 -10.32 -0.95 -14.29
CA VAL A 104 -11.63 -0.32 -14.39
C VAL A 104 -12.64 -1.41 -14.61
N ILE A 105 -13.61 -1.53 -13.73
CA ILE A 105 -14.64 -2.58 -13.76
C ILE A 105 -16.05 -2.01 -13.76
N SER A 106 -16.99 -2.78 -14.28
CA SER A 106 -18.42 -2.52 -14.11
C SER A 106 -18.92 -3.28 -12.89
N ILE A 107 -19.55 -2.57 -11.96
CA ILE A 107 -20.15 -3.16 -10.77
C ILE A 107 -21.65 -2.99 -10.86
N GLN A 108 -22.38 -4.08 -10.72
CA GLN A 108 -23.84 -4.11 -10.80
C GLN A 108 -24.44 -4.63 -9.51
N SER A 109 -25.38 -3.87 -8.94
CA SER A 109 -26.33 -4.33 -7.94
C SER A 109 -27.64 -4.75 -8.62
N GLU A 110 -28.64 -5.24 -7.88
CA GLU A 110 -29.95 -5.58 -8.42
C GLU A 110 -30.62 -4.43 -9.19
N LYS A 111 -30.33 -3.18 -8.86
CA LYS A 111 -31.06 -2.01 -9.38
C LYS A 111 -30.21 -1.02 -10.15
N LYS A 112 -28.90 -1.07 -9.98
CA LYS A 112 -27.97 -0.06 -10.50
C LYS A 112 -26.68 -0.68 -10.97
N SER A 113 -26.05 -0.03 -11.95
CA SER A 113 -24.72 -0.36 -12.45
C SER A 113 -23.86 0.91 -12.46
N ILE A 114 -22.62 0.79 -12.07
CA ILE A 114 -21.62 1.86 -12.12
C ILE A 114 -20.32 1.33 -12.73
N GLN A 115 -19.52 2.24 -13.29
CA GLN A 115 -18.10 1.96 -13.56
C GLN A 115 -17.27 2.54 -12.43
N ALA A 116 -16.32 1.77 -11.95
CA ALA A 116 -15.45 2.17 -10.85
C ALA A 116 -13.99 1.77 -11.12
N ASN A 117 -13.08 2.55 -10.61
CA ASN A 117 -11.69 2.13 -10.47
C ASN A 117 -11.62 1.10 -9.35
N ALA A 118 -11.04 -0.04 -9.64
CA ALA A 118 -10.90 -1.15 -8.71
C ALA A 118 -9.43 -1.50 -8.52
N ILE A 119 -9.12 -2.03 -7.35
CA ILE A 119 -7.82 -2.61 -7.05
C ILE A 119 -8.07 -4.09 -6.73
N GLY A 120 -7.62 -4.98 -7.63
CA GLY A 120 -7.51 -6.40 -7.32
C GLY A 120 -6.36 -6.59 -6.34
N ILE A 121 -6.61 -7.32 -5.26
CA ILE A 121 -5.66 -7.48 -4.17
C ILE A 121 -5.47 -8.96 -3.82
N GLY A 122 -4.27 -9.28 -3.31
CA GLY A 122 -3.98 -10.62 -2.80
C GLY A 122 -2.94 -10.61 -1.69
N GLY A 123 -2.72 -11.77 -1.08
CA GLY A 123 -1.85 -11.90 0.08
C GLY A 123 -2.38 -11.13 1.30
N ASP A 124 -1.48 -10.56 2.06
CA ASP A 124 -1.78 -9.81 3.30
C ASP A 124 -2.01 -8.31 3.04
N PHE A 125 -2.71 -7.96 1.96
CA PHE A 125 -2.84 -6.59 1.47
C PHE A 125 -3.24 -5.59 2.57
N PHE A 126 -4.23 -5.90 3.39
CA PHE A 126 -4.71 -4.98 4.43
C PHE A 126 -3.72 -4.77 5.59
N MET A 127 -2.72 -5.64 5.72
CA MET A 127 -1.62 -5.40 6.66
C MET A 127 -0.69 -4.30 6.14
N PHE A 128 -0.47 -4.22 4.82
CA PHE A 128 0.33 -3.17 4.18
C PHE A 128 -0.48 -1.89 4.02
N HIS A 129 -1.75 -2.00 3.66
CA HIS A 129 -2.64 -0.89 3.35
C HIS A 129 -3.85 -0.90 4.30
N PRO A 130 -3.68 -0.42 5.54
CA PRO A 130 -4.78 -0.36 6.49
C PRO A 130 -5.83 0.65 6.01
N VAL A 131 -7.04 0.18 5.74
CA VAL A 131 -8.20 0.99 5.43
C VAL A 131 -9.15 1.04 6.63
N LYS A 132 -9.91 2.09 6.77
CA LYS A 132 -10.91 2.18 7.83
C LYS A 132 -12.23 1.61 7.35
N LEU A 133 -12.68 0.50 7.93
CA LEU A 133 -14.00 -0.04 7.66
C LEU A 133 -15.09 0.76 8.38
N ILE A 134 -16.17 1.07 7.66
CA ILE A 134 -17.39 1.63 8.21
C ILE A 134 -18.32 0.50 8.62
N SER A 135 -18.41 -0.56 7.80
CA SER A 135 -19.25 -1.74 8.01
C SER A 135 -18.59 -2.96 7.37
N GLY A 136 -18.88 -4.15 7.87
CA GLY A 136 -18.35 -5.40 7.33
C GLY A 136 -17.04 -5.85 7.99
N MET A 137 -16.28 -6.65 7.27
CA MET A 137 -14.99 -7.20 7.72
C MET A 137 -13.98 -7.18 6.58
N TYR A 138 -12.70 -7.27 6.92
CA TYR A 138 -11.66 -7.53 5.94
C TYR A 138 -11.76 -8.98 5.44
N PHE A 139 -11.27 -9.19 4.24
CA PHE A 139 -11.02 -10.53 3.68
C PHE A 139 -9.53 -10.74 3.47
N SER A 140 -9.12 -11.98 3.35
CA SER A 140 -7.73 -12.38 3.17
C SER A 140 -7.56 -13.12 1.85
N GLY A 141 -6.38 -13.03 1.25
CA GLY A 141 -6.02 -13.87 0.09
C GLY A 141 -6.05 -15.37 0.38
N ASN A 142 -6.08 -15.78 1.67
CA ASN A 142 -6.19 -17.16 2.09
C ASN A 142 -7.64 -17.62 2.30
N ASP A 143 -8.63 -16.76 2.08
CA ASP A 143 -10.03 -17.15 2.16
C ASP A 143 -10.35 -18.14 1.04
N LEU A 144 -11.08 -19.20 1.38
CA LEU A 144 -11.45 -20.25 0.42
C LEU A 144 -12.32 -19.74 -0.74
N MET A 145 -13.14 -18.71 -0.46
CA MET A 145 -13.96 -18.04 -1.44
C MET A 145 -13.40 -16.64 -1.66
N GLN A 146 -12.84 -16.41 -2.84
CA GLN A 146 -12.28 -15.11 -3.24
C GLN A 146 -13.31 -14.28 -4.00
N ASP A 147 -14.50 -14.17 -3.43
CA ASP A 147 -15.66 -13.50 -4.01
C ASP A 147 -16.11 -12.26 -3.19
N ALA A 148 -15.27 -11.84 -2.25
CA ALA A 148 -15.54 -10.68 -1.42
C ALA A 148 -15.01 -9.39 -2.06
N VAL A 149 -15.75 -8.30 -1.87
CA VAL A 149 -15.39 -6.97 -2.34
C VAL A 149 -15.62 -5.93 -1.23
N LEU A 150 -14.71 -4.99 -1.10
CA LEU A 150 -14.90 -3.77 -0.32
C LEU A 150 -15.24 -2.62 -1.27
N LEU A 151 -16.33 -1.94 -0.99
CA LEU A 151 -16.73 -0.75 -1.72
C LEU A 151 -16.36 0.49 -0.89
N ASP A 152 -15.91 1.54 -1.55
CA ASP A 152 -15.81 2.84 -0.92
C ASP A 152 -17.20 3.42 -0.65
N GLU A 153 -17.24 4.49 0.13
CA GLU A 153 -18.50 5.11 0.56
C GLU A 153 -19.31 5.62 -0.63
N GLU A 154 -18.66 6.16 -1.66
CA GLU A 154 -19.32 6.70 -2.84
C GLU A 154 -19.96 5.59 -3.67
N ALA A 155 -19.24 4.51 -3.97
CA ALA A 155 -19.76 3.36 -4.69
C ALA A 155 -20.91 2.68 -3.92
N ALA A 156 -20.78 2.56 -2.59
CA ALA A 156 -21.83 2.02 -1.73
C ALA A 156 -23.13 2.85 -1.82
N TRP A 157 -23.03 4.18 -1.76
CA TRP A 157 -24.17 5.06 -1.92
C TRP A 157 -24.77 5.03 -3.33
N GLN A 158 -23.92 4.99 -4.35
CA GLN A 158 -24.39 4.93 -5.74
C GLN A 158 -25.16 3.63 -6.02
N LEU A 159 -24.66 2.49 -5.54
CA LEU A 159 -25.25 1.18 -5.80
C LEU A 159 -26.45 0.86 -4.91
N PHE A 160 -26.39 1.23 -3.63
CA PHE A 160 -27.32 0.76 -2.61
C PHE A 160 -28.05 1.89 -1.88
N GLY A 161 -27.55 3.13 -1.94
CA GLY A 161 -28.10 4.27 -1.20
C GLY A 161 -27.87 4.16 0.32
N SER A 162 -26.82 3.44 0.75
CA SER A 162 -26.48 3.21 2.15
C SER A 162 -25.03 2.82 2.29
N ASN A 163 -24.44 3.09 3.45
CA ASN A 163 -23.11 2.59 3.84
C ASN A 163 -23.20 1.24 4.59
N GLU A 164 -24.38 0.83 5.05
CA GLU A 164 -24.59 -0.47 5.68
C GLU A 164 -24.93 -1.50 4.59
N ILE A 165 -23.90 -2.00 3.93
CA ILE A 165 -24.02 -2.91 2.80
C ILE A 165 -23.37 -4.28 3.04
N ALA A 166 -22.89 -4.54 4.26
CA ALA A 166 -22.30 -5.83 4.58
C ALA A 166 -23.25 -7.00 4.26
N GLY A 167 -22.75 -8.00 3.53
CA GLY A 167 -23.52 -9.15 3.10
C GLY A 167 -24.42 -8.94 1.86
N LYS A 168 -24.38 -7.75 1.24
CA LYS A 168 -25.02 -7.54 -0.05
C LYS A 168 -24.15 -8.06 -1.19
N THR A 169 -24.79 -8.51 -2.26
CA THR A 169 -24.13 -9.08 -3.43
C THR A 169 -24.07 -8.07 -4.56
N VAL A 170 -22.93 -8.07 -5.27
CA VAL A 170 -22.73 -7.34 -6.53
C VAL A 170 -22.22 -8.30 -7.59
N THR A 171 -22.46 -7.95 -8.84
CA THR A 171 -21.85 -8.64 -10.00
C THR A 171 -20.79 -7.72 -10.59
N ILE A 172 -19.63 -8.30 -10.89
CA ILE A 172 -18.49 -7.61 -11.51
C ILE A 172 -18.35 -8.15 -12.94
N GLY A 173 -18.21 -7.23 -13.92
CA GLY A 173 -18.05 -7.55 -15.33
C GLY A 173 -17.10 -6.60 -16.05
#